data_3b4f55293e35c9028b475a51561c1542
#
_entry.id   3b4f55293e35c9028b475a51561c1542
#
_cell.length_a   1.000
_cell.length_b   1.000
_cell.length_c   1.000
_cell.angle_alpha   90.00
_cell.angle_beta   90.00
_cell.angle_gamma   90.00
#
_symmetry.space_group_name_H-M   'P 1'
#
loop_
_entity.id
_entity.type
_entity.pdbx_description
1 polymer ?
#
loop_
_entity_poly.entity_id
_entity_poly.type
_entity_poly.pdbx_seq_one_letter_code
_entity_poly.pdbx_strand_id
1 'polypeptide(L)'
;MEPSSSPSPKDLQRIYKSLRLIRRAEEEVARIYPSDKIKSPVHLSIGQEAVAVGVCDVLNKTDAVSGTYRGHATYLAKGGSLKGMMAELYGKDTGCARGKGGSMHLIEPKANVLGSSAVVGTTIPIAMGWALAAAKRKTGAVMAAFLGDGAT
;
A
#
# COMPACT_ATOMS: atom_id res chain seq x y z
N MET A 1 -19.43 8.56 -21.27
CA MET A 1 -18.63 8.87 -20.08
C MET A 1 -18.38 10.36 -20.12
N GLU A 2 -19.01 11.12 -19.24
CA GLU A 2 -18.71 12.56 -19.13
C GLU A 2 -17.25 12.73 -18.67
N PRO A 3 -16.52 13.72 -19.20
CA PRO A 3 -15.17 13.99 -18.73
C PRO A 3 -15.23 14.31 -17.24
N SER A 4 -14.42 13.60 -16.44
CA SER A 4 -14.33 13.85 -15.01
C SER A 4 -14.00 15.33 -14.78
N SER A 5 -14.80 16.00 -13.96
CA SER A 5 -14.52 17.37 -13.54
C SER A 5 -13.08 17.43 -12.97
N SER A 6 -12.35 18.49 -13.32
CA SER A 6 -11.01 18.72 -12.76
C SER A 6 -11.03 18.63 -11.23
N PRO A 7 -10.00 18.04 -10.59
CA PRO A 7 -9.95 17.90 -9.15
C PRO A 7 -10.09 19.26 -8.45
N SER A 8 -10.87 19.29 -7.37
CA SER A 8 -11.01 20.53 -6.59
C SER A 8 -9.69 20.92 -5.88
N PRO A 9 -9.51 22.17 -5.46
CA PRO A 9 -8.35 22.58 -4.67
C PRO A 9 -8.15 21.75 -3.40
N LYS A 10 -9.23 21.26 -2.77
CA LYS A 10 -9.18 20.36 -1.61
C LYS A 10 -8.63 18.99 -2.00
N ASP A 11 -9.05 18.46 -3.15
CA ASP A 11 -8.56 17.17 -3.65
C ASP A 11 -7.07 17.26 -4.00
N LEU A 12 -6.65 18.35 -4.66
CA LEU A 12 -5.25 18.58 -4.97
C LEU A 12 -4.39 18.65 -3.69
N GLN A 13 -4.86 19.32 -2.66
CA GLN A 13 -4.17 19.37 -1.36
C GLN A 13 -4.08 18.00 -0.70
N ARG A 14 -5.14 17.21 -0.73
CA ARG A 14 -5.19 15.85 -0.18
C ARG A 14 -4.21 14.93 -0.91
N ILE A 15 -4.28 14.93 -2.24
CA ILE A 15 -3.36 14.16 -3.10
C ILE A 15 -1.91 14.57 -2.83
N TYR A 16 -1.61 15.87 -2.85
CA TYR A 16 -0.27 16.38 -2.58
C TYR A 16 0.26 15.96 -1.20
N LYS A 17 -0.57 16.04 -0.16
CA LYS A 17 -0.19 15.58 1.18
C LYS A 17 0.18 14.08 1.18
N SER A 18 -0.60 13.25 0.50
CA SER A 18 -0.34 11.81 0.40
C SER A 18 0.97 11.53 -0.33
N LEU A 19 1.20 12.18 -1.47
CA LEU A 19 2.45 12.07 -2.23
C LEU A 19 3.66 12.49 -1.37
N ARG A 20 3.57 13.61 -0.67
CA ARG A 20 4.64 14.12 0.19
C ARG A 20 4.89 13.23 1.41
N LEU A 21 3.82 12.72 2.02
CA LEU A 21 3.96 11.79 3.15
C LEU A 21 4.74 10.54 2.74
N ILE A 22 4.35 9.91 1.63
CA ILE A 22 5.01 8.71 1.12
C ILE A 22 6.45 9.01 0.79
N ARG A 23 6.74 10.05 0.00
CA ARG A 23 8.09 10.44 -0.37
C ARG A 23 8.98 10.65 0.86
N ARG A 24 8.50 11.41 1.85
CA ARG A 24 9.27 11.69 3.08
C ARG A 24 9.48 10.43 3.94
N ALA A 25 8.48 9.56 4.02
CA ALA A 25 8.63 8.27 4.71
C ALA A 25 9.71 7.40 4.05
N GLU A 26 9.70 7.30 2.73
CA GLU A 26 10.67 6.51 1.96
C GLU A 26 12.09 7.09 2.05
N GLU A 27 12.25 8.40 1.94
CA GLU A 27 13.53 9.09 2.11
C GLU A 27 14.10 8.84 3.51
N GLU A 28 13.26 8.86 4.53
CA GLU A 28 13.67 8.59 5.91
C GLU A 28 14.05 7.12 6.11
N VAL A 29 13.33 6.18 5.53
CA VAL A 29 13.69 4.77 5.52
C VAL A 29 15.05 4.57 4.85
N ALA A 30 15.28 5.20 3.69
CA ALA A 30 16.58 5.14 2.99
C ALA A 30 17.72 5.70 3.87
N ARG A 31 17.48 6.82 4.55
CA ARG A 31 18.45 7.45 5.44
C ARG A 31 18.81 6.58 6.66
N ILE A 32 17.82 5.87 7.21
CA ILE A 32 18.00 5.04 8.40
C ILE A 32 18.62 3.68 8.06
N TYR A 33 18.34 3.14 6.88
CA TYR A 33 18.70 1.77 6.49
C TYR A 33 20.19 1.42 6.74
N PRO A 34 21.18 2.30 6.43
CA PRO A 34 22.58 2.01 6.70
C PRO A 34 22.94 1.83 8.18
N SER A 35 22.04 2.24 9.11
CA SER A 35 22.26 2.06 10.56
C SER A 35 22.01 0.62 11.03
N ASP A 36 21.63 -0.27 10.13
CA ASP A 36 21.34 -1.69 10.40
C ASP A 36 20.23 -1.93 11.45
N LYS A 37 19.36 -0.93 11.69
CA LYS A 37 18.20 -1.07 12.58
C LYS A 37 17.03 -1.76 11.90
N ILE A 38 16.94 -1.68 10.57
CA ILE A 38 15.95 -2.37 9.74
C ILE A 38 16.63 -3.60 9.15
N LYS A 39 16.19 -4.79 9.56
CA LYS A 39 16.86 -6.06 9.20
C LYS A 39 16.30 -6.71 7.94
N SER A 40 15.07 -6.38 7.55
CA SER A 40 14.49 -6.91 6.33
C SER A 40 15.04 -6.19 5.08
N PRO A 41 15.13 -6.86 3.93
CA PRO A 41 15.34 -6.17 2.66
C PRO A 41 14.26 -5.11 2.44
N VAL A 42 14.63 -3.96 1.89
CA VAL A 42 13.73 -2.83 1.65
C VAL A 42 13.67 -2.52 0.17
N HIS A 43 12.47 -2.34 -0.35
CA HIS A 43 12.21 -1.94 -1.73
C HIS A 43 11.38 -0.66 -1.73
N LEU A 44 12.05 0.47 -1.95
CA LEU A 44 11.43 1.80 -1.88
C LEU A 44 10.53 2.07 -3.08
N SER A 45 9.45 2.80 -2.84
CA SER A 45 8.50 3.25 -3.86
C SER A 45 8.79 4.66 -4.38
N ILE A 46 10.00 5.18 -4.16
CA ILE A 46 10.41 6.52 -4.61
C ILE A 46 10.25 6.60 -6.14
N GLY A 47 9.51 7.60 -6.60
CA GLY A 47 9.17 7.80 -8.01
C GLY A 47 7.89 7.11 -8.46
N GLN A 48 7.28 6.26 -7.64
CA GLN A 48 6.05 5.52 -7.95
C GLN A 48 4.85 5.95 -7.10
N GLU A 49 4.98 7.00 -6.30
CA GLU A 49 3.94 7.46 -5.36
C GLU A 49 2.63 7.78 -6.05
N ALA A 50 2.72 8.36 -7.27
CA ALA A 50 1.54 8.78 -8.02
C ALA A 50 0.64 7.61 -8.41
N VAL A 51 1.19 6.43 -8.69
CA VAL A 51 0.44 5.21 -8.99
C VAL A 51 -0.40 4.80 -7.78
N ALA A 52 0.24 4.69 -6.63
CA ALA A 52 -0.45 4.27 -5.40
C ALA A 52 -1.49 5.30 -4.95
N VAL A 53 -1.13 6.59 -4.95
CA VAL A 53 -2.04 7.66 -4.53
C VAL A 53 -3.20 7.81 -5.49
N GLY A 54 -2.96 7.81 -6.81
CA GLY A 54 -4.02 7.98 -7.81
C GLY A 54 -5.05 6.84 -7.77
N VAL A 55 -4.60 5.60 -7.64
CA VAL A 55 -5.52 4.46 -7.51
C VAL A 55 -6.27 4.50 -6.17
N CYS A 56 -5.57 4.68 -5.05
CA CYS A 56 -6.20 4.67 -3.74
C CYS A 56 -7.14 5.86 -3.50
N ASP A 57 -6.94 6.97 -4.20
CA ASP A 57 -7.76 8.18 -4.07
C ASP A 57 -9.19 7.99 -4.60
N VAL A 58 -9.37 7.13 -5.58
CA VAL A 58 -10.69 6.82 -6.17
C VAL A 58 -11.36 5.61 -5.52
N LEU A 59 -10.66 4.88 -4.66
CA LEU A 59 -11.23 3.72 -3.96
C LEU A 59 -12.02 4.16 -2.73
N ASN A 60 -13.12 3.45 -2.48
CA ASN A 60 -13.88 3.59 -1.25
C ASN A 60 -13.14 2.95 -0.05
N LYS A 61 -13.57 3.28 1.15
CA LYS A 61 -13.03 2.65 2.38
C LYS A 61 -13.27 1.14 2.42
N THR A 62 -14.36 0.67 1.83
CA THR A 62 -14.75 -0.74 1.73
C THR A 62 -13.96 -1.52 0.69
N ASP A 63 -13.35 -0.83 -0.28
CA ASP A 63 -12.55 -1.45 -1.31
C ASP A 63 -11.21 -1.91 -0.75
N ALA A 64 -10.65 -2.96 -1.32
CA ALA A 64 -9.41 -3.55 -0.84
C ALA A 64 -8.26 -3.37 -1.83
N VAL A 65 -7.05 -3.45 -1.31
CA VAL A 65 -5.82 -3.45 -2.12
C VAL A 65 -4.89 -4.59 -1.72
N SER A 66 -4.14 -5.09 -2.68
CA SER A 66 -2.96 -5.92 -2.46
C SER A 66 -1.82 -5.47 -3.36
N GLY A 67 -0.59 -5.81 -3.00
CA GLY A 67 0.55 -5.31 -3.74
C GLY A 67 1.77 -6.23 -3.70
N THR A 68 2.82 -5.75 -4.32
CA THR A 68 4.12 -6.39 -4.37
C THR A 68 4.93 -6.09 -3.11
N TYR A 69 6.14 -6.63 -3.04
CA TYR A 69 7.15 -6.30 -2.03
C TYR A 69 7.51 -4.80 -1.96
N ARG A 70 7.25 -4.01 -3.02
CA ARG A 70 7.39 -2.55 -3.07
C ARG A 70 6.07 -1.89 -2.63
N GLY A 71 5.59 -2.28 -1.45
CA GLY A 71 4.22 -2.00 -1.00
C GLY A 71 4.03 -0.80 -0.08
N HIS A 72 5.10 -0.06 0.29
CA HIS A 72 5.01 1.05 1.24
C HIS A 72 4.02 2.13 0.77
N ALA A 73 4.13 2.55 -0.50
CA ALA A 73 3.25 3.57 -1.05
C ALA A 73 1.79 3.14 -1.05
N THR A 74 1.49 1.91 -1.49
CA THR A 74 0.11 1.37 -1.50
C THR A 74 -0.45 1.26 -0.09
N TYR A 75 0.35 0.77 0.86
CA TYR A 75 -0.04 0.68 2.27
C TYR A 75 -0.41 2.05 2.85
N LEU A 76 0.44 3.05 2.67
CA LEU A 76 0.20 4.41 3.17
C LEU A 76 -0.95 5.11 2.44
N ALA A 77 -1.01 5.01 1.12
CA ALA A 77 -2.06 5.63 0.31
C ALA A 77 -3.45 5.09 0.63
N LYS A 78 -3.58 3.79 0.94
CA LYS A 78 -4.86 3.18 1.33
C LYS A 78 -5.27 3.50 2.77
N GLY A 79 -4.40 4.13 3.55
CA GLY A 79 -4.69 4.55 4.92
C GLY A 79 -4.02 3.70 6.00
N GLY A 80 -3.01 2.93 5.64
CA GLY A 80 -2.16 2.23 6.61
C GLY A 80 -1.40 3.20 7.52
N SER A 81 -1.19 2.78 8.76
CA SER A 81 -0.51 3.61 9.76
C SER A 81 0.99 3.73 9.49
N LEU A 82 1.49 4.96 9.27
CA LEU A 82 2.93 5.21 9.16
C LEU A 82 3.69 4.72 10.39
N LYS A 83 3.14 4.95 11.59
CA LYS A 83 3.73 4.46 12.85
C LYS A 83 3.77 2.93 12.88
N GLY A 84 2.69 2.27 12.45
CA GLY A 84 2.61 0.81 12.35
C GLY A 84 3.61 0.25 11.34
N MET A 85 3.74 0.88 10.18
CA MET A 85 4.75 0.52 9.18
C MET A 85 6.17 0.65 9.72
N MET A 86 6.51 1.79 10.32
CA MET A 86 7.85 1.98 10.89
C MET A 86 8.15 0.97 12.01
N ALA A 87 7.19 0.71 12.89
CA ALA A 87 7.34 -0.31 13.92
C ALA A 87 7.58 -1.70 13.32
N GLU A 88 6.90 -2.04 12.22
CA GLU A 88 7.11 -3.29 11.48
C GLU A 88 8.52 -3.40 10.91
N LEU A 89 9.02 -2.35 10.26
CA LEU A 89 10.37 -2.32 9.71
C LEU A 89 11.44 -2.50 10.80
N TYR A 90 11.17 -2.01 12.00
CA TYR A 90 12.05 -2.18 13.18
C TYR A 90 11.84 -3.52 13.92
N GLY A 91 11.00 -4.42 13.40
CA GLY A 91 10.72 -5.73 14.01
C GLY A 91 10.00 -5.65 15.36
N LYS A 92 9.19 -4.61 15.58
CA LYS A 92 8.47 -4.41 16.85
C LYS A 92 7.10 -5.11 16.83
N ASP A 93 6.69 -5.64 17.97
CA ASP A 93 5.35 -6.27 18.13
C ASP A 93 4.19 -5.28 17.88
N THR A 94 4.44 -3.97 18.00
CA THR A 94 3.48 -2.92 17.65
C THR A 94 3.39 -2.61 16.15
N GLY A 95 4.16 -3.34 15.32
CA GLY A 95 4.10 -3.25 13.87
C GLY A 95 2.81 -3.84 13.30
N CYS A 96 2.49 -3.49 12.06
CA CYS A 96 1.25 -3.90 11.40
C CYS A 96 1.12 -5.43 11.22
N ALA A 97 2.23 -6.16 11.16
CA ALA A 97 2.32 -7.63 11.15
C ALA A 97 3.09 -8.16 12.37
N ARG A 98 3.10 -7.42 13.48
CA ARG A 98 3.76 -7.77 14.74
C ARG A 98 5.27 -7.99 14.60
N GLY A 99 5.90 -7.23 13.72
CA GLY A 99 7.33 -7.29 13.45
C GLY A 99 7.80 -8.53 12.67
N LYS A 100 6.89 -9.32 12.13
CA LYS A 100 7.19 -10.58 11.41
C LYS A 100 7.24 -10.43 9.90
N GLY A 101 6.58 -9.42 9.35
CA GLY A 101 6.47 -9.20 7.91
C GLY A 101 7.63 -8.37 7.33
N GLY A 102 8.19 -7.47 8.13
CA GLY A 102 9.19 -6.53 7.66
C GLY A 102 8.65 -5.61 6.55
N SER A 103 9.55 -5.09 5.71
CA SER A 103 9.22 -4.17 4.62
C SER A 103 8.32 -4.77 3.54
N MET A 104 8.45 -6.07 3.26
CA MET A 104 7.84 -6.70 2.09
C MET A 104 6.45 -7.32 2.33
N HIS A 105 6.00 -7.40 3.58
CA HIS A 105 4.77 -8.09 3.95
C HIS A 105 3.88 -7.22 4.86
N LEU A 106 3.62 -5.99 4.41
CA LEU A 106 2.75 -5.06 5.14
C LEU A 106 1.28 -5.43 4.98
N ILE A 107 0.54 -5.41 6.07
CA ILE A 107 -0.90 -5.63 6.09
C ILE A 107 -1.58 -4.58 6.98
N GLU A 108 -2.82 -4.18 6.64
CA GLU A 108 -3.65 -3.34 7.50
C GLU A 108 -5.13 -3.68 7.25
N PRO A 109 -5.64 -4.69 7.95
CA PRO A 109 -7.03 -5.14 7.74
C PRO A 109 -8.07 -4.04 7.96
N LYS A 110 -7.81 -3.10 8.88
CA LYS A 110 -8.72 -1.98 9.16
C LYS A 110 -8.83 -0.99 8.00
N ALA A 111 -7.80 -0.90 7.17
CA ALA A 111 -7.77 -0.09 5.96
C ALA A 111 -8.03 -0.91 4.69
N ASN A 112 -8.37 -2.20 4.81
CA ASN A 112 -8.50 -3.14 3.70
C ASN A 112 -7.23 -3.25 2.83
N VAL A 113 -6.05 -3.14 3.45
CA VAL A 113 -4.78 -3.54 2.85
C VAL A 113 -4.58 -5.02 3.17
N LEU A 114 -4.85 -5.89 2.20
CA LEU A 114 -4.85 -7.34 2.40
C LEU A 114 -3.44 -7.92 2.50
N GLY A 115 -2.47 -7.19 1.98
CA GLY A 115 -1.07 -7.52 2.12
C GLY A 115 -0.24 -7.20 0.88
N SER A 116 1.06 -7.14 1.13
CA SER A 116 2.11 -7.17 0.12
C SER A 116 2.89 -8.48 0.23
N SER A 117 3.55 -8.89 -0.84
CA SER A 117 4.29 -10.16 -0.86
C SER A 117 5.63 -10.05 -1.58
N ALA A 118 6.65 -10.68 -1.00
CA ALA A 118 7.94 -10.86 -1.65
C ALA A 118 7.86 -11.82 -2.85
N VAL A 119 6.88 -12.71 -2.88
CA VAL A 119 6.72 -13.69 -3.95
C VAL A 119 5.94 -13.05 -5.11
N VAL A 120 6.63 -12.89 -6.23
CA VAL A 120 6.09 -12.21 -7.42
C VAL A 120 4.84 -12.91 -7.93
N GLY A 121 3.79 -12.15 -8.22
CA GLY A 121 2.54 -12.64 -8.78
C GLY A 121 1.54 -13.26 -7.80
N THR A 122 1.96 -13.64 -6.58
CA THR A 122 1.08 -14.36 -5.63
C THR A 122 -0.12 -13.54 -5.15
N THR A 123 -0.03 -12.24 -5.13
CA THR A 123 -1.14 -11.38 -4.70
C THR A 123 -2.27 -11.30 -5.72
N ILE A 124 -2.02 -11.68 -6.98
CA ILE A 124 -3.03 -11.71 -8.05
C ILE A 124 -4.14 -12.74 -7.73
N PRO A 125 -3.84 -14.05 -7.56
CA PRO A 125 -4.88 -15.02 -7.22
C PRO A 125 -5.55 -14.76 -5.88
N ILE A 126 -4.84 -14.17 -4.91
CA ILE A 126 -5.43 -13.74 -3.62
C ILE A 126 -6.46 -12.64 -3.87
N ALA A 127 -6.13 -11.64 -4.69
CA ALA A 127 -7.05 -10.57 -5.09
C ALA A 127 -8.29 -11.11 -5.81
N MET A 128 -8.12 -12.08 -6.70
CA MET A 128 -9.20 -12.75 -7.40
C MET A 128 -10.14 -13.46 -6.42
N GLY A 129 -9.59 -14.19 -5.45
CA GLY A 129 -10.38 -14.88 -4.43
C GLY A 129 -11.21 -13.92 -3.58
N TRP A 130 -10.61 -12.79 -3.18
CA TRP A 130 -11.32 -11.74 -2.44
C TRP A 130 -12.42 -11.10 -3.28
N ALA A 131 -12.14 -10.74 -4.54
CA ALA A 131 -13.12 -10.17 -5.45
C ALA A 131 -14.30 -11.13 -5.71
N LEU A 132 -14.02 -12.42 -5.87
CA LEU A 132 -15.07 -13.44 -6.00
C LEU A 132 -15.95 -13.51 -4.75
N ALA A 133 -15.36 -13.43 -3.56
CA ALA A 133 -16.11 -13.41 -2.31
C ALA A 133 -16.99 -12.14 -2.19
N ALA A 134 -16.45 -10.98 -2.56
CA ALA A 134 -17.19 -9.71 -2.58
C ALA A 134 -18.39 -9.78 -3.55
N ALA A 135 -18.18 -10.32 -4.75
CA ALA A 135 -19.23 -10.51 -5.75
C ALA A 135 -20.32 -11.47 -5.24
N LYS A 136 -19.95 -12.62 -4.69
CA LYS A 136 -20.92 -13.58 -4.12
C LYS A 136 -21.72 -12.99 -2.96
N ARG A 137 -21.09 -12.16 -2.13
CA ARG A 137 -21.75 -11.44 -1.03
C ARG A 137 -22.50 -10.20 -1.49
N LYS A 138 -22.41 -9.82 -2.75
CA LYS A 138 -23.05 -8.63 -3.34
C LYS A 138 -22.71 -7.34 -2.59
N THR A 139 -21.44 -7.18 -2.15
CA THR A 139 -21.02 -6.01 -1.37
C THR A 139 -20.80 -4.77 -2.21
N GLY A 140 -20.60 -4.90 -3.52
CA GLY A 140 -20.20 -3.83 -4.43
C GLY A 140 -18.75 -3.36 -4.25
N ALA A 141 -17.99 -3.95 -3.33
CA ALA A 141 -16.62 -3.58 -3.08
C ALA A 141 -15.68 -4.05 -4.21
N VAL A 142 -14.67 -3.24 -4.50
CA VAL A 142 -13.67 -3.47 -5.54
C VAL A 142 -12.36 -3.95 -4.91
N MET A 143 -11.62 -4.78 -5.62
CA MET A 143 -10.27 -5.19 -5.27
C MET A 143 -9.27 -4.68 -6.30
N ALA A 144 -8.33 -3.84 -5.88
CA ALA A 144 -7.23 -3.37 -6.72
C ALA A 144 -5.93 -4.13 -6.38
N ALA A 145 -5.39 -4.85 -7.37
CA ALA A 145 -4.12 -5.55 -7.24
C ALA A 145 -3.01 -4.74 -7.95
N PHE A 146 -1.98 -4.36 -7.19
CA PHE A 146 -0.79 -3.74 -7.75
C PHE A 146 0.22 -4.82 -8.12
N LEU A 147 0.74 -4.76 -9.33
CA LEU A 147 1.72 -5.71 -9.83
C LEU A 147 2.80 -5.01 -10.67
N GLY A 148 3.97 -5.61 -10.77
CA GLY A 148 5.01 -5.20 -11.68
C GLY A 148 4.98 -6.03 -12.96
N ASP A 149 5.73 -5.61 -13.95
CA ASP A 149 5.92 -6.29 -15.24
C ASP A 149 6.40 -7.74 -15.10
N GLY A 150 7.22 -8.03 -14.11
CA GLY A 150 7.68 -9.40 -13.83
C GLY A 150 6.60 -10.36 -13.29
N ALA A 151 5.36 -9.88 -13.08
CA ALA A 151 4.24 -10.70 -12.62
C ALA A 151 3.26 -11.09 -13.73
N THR A 152 3.57 -10.70 -14.97
CA THR A 152 2.73 -10.93 -16.17
C THR A 152 3.36 -11.94 -17.13
#